data_74f1ac51c0cd595f795707c386772b87
#
_entry.id   74f1ac51c0cd595f795707c386772b87
#
_cell.length_a   1.000
_cell.length_b   1.000
_cell.length_c   1.000
_cell.angle_alpha   90.00
_cell.angle_beta   90.00
_cell.angle_gamma   90.00
#
_symmetry.space_group_name_H-M   'P 1'
#
loop_
_entity.id
_entity.type
_entity.pdbx_description
1 polymer ?
#
loop_
_entity_poly.entity_id
_entity_poly.type
_entity_poly.pdbx_seq_one_letter_code
_entity_poly.pdbx_strand_id
1 'polypeptide(L)'
;MLEQMLNQKVAGLVQLRLTLADKLKDTITHLNTLQSRVLDDELIRWKREQQLQGNGSQFNSNLDSIQEWCESLAEIIWLNRQQIKEAERLKQKVGLEPPGVADILPNLNNQITQLLSSLVTSTFIIEKQPPQVMKTNTRFTSTVRLLVGGKLNVHMTPPQVKVTIISEAQANALLKNDKMAKGEASGDILNNTGTMEYHQATRQLSVSFRNMQLKKIKRAEKKGTESVMDEKFSLLFQSQFSVGGGELVFQVWTLSLPVVVIVHGNQEPHAWATVTWDNAFAEPGRIPFAVPDKVAWLQVADALNMKFKAATGRLLTEENLRFLAEKAFRGGGQQQVGDYSTMMLSWSQFCKEPLPERNFTFWEWFYAVMKLTREHLRGPWIDGAIMGFIRKKQAEELLSTCANGVFLLRFSDSELGGVTIAWVGEQAEVFMLQPFTSKDFAIRSLADRISDLQHLVSLFPDVPKEQAFGKYYTPYTENQPTTSNGYVKPLLVTHVPGWGGPAGSLGGGSYPSTPQNMYQPQSPDPSVTRDTPSVASAVSDSVSSLTTVMEL
;
A
#
# COMPACT_ATOMS: atom_id res chain seq x y z
N MET A 1 66.82 39.18 21.41
CA MET A 1 65.87 39.82 20.48
C MET A 1 65.19 38.82 19.52
N LEU A 2 65.95 38.00 18.79
CA LEU A 2 65.37 37.02 17.81
C LEU A 2 64.57 35.94 18.53
N GLU A 3 65.06 35.42 19.64
CA GLU A 3 64.38 34.38 20.44
C GLU A 3 63.09 34.91 21.07
N GLN A 4 63.06 36.15 21.56
CA GLN A 4 61.85 36.78 22.06
C GLN A 4 60.78 36.97 20.98
N MET A 5 61.20 37.36 19.78
CA MET A 5 60.30 37.47 18.61
C MET A 5 59.76 36.13 18.19
N LEU A 6 60.59 35.07 18.23
CA LEU A 6 60.14 33.69 17.90
C LEU A 6 59.12 33.20 18.95
N ASN A 7 59.41 33.39 20.24
CA ASN A 7 58.50 32.99 21.30
C ASN A 7 57.16 33.70 21.27
N GLN A 8 57.16 35.01 20.92
CA GLN A 8 55.92 35.77 20.69
C GLN A 8 55.11 35.23 19.52
N LYS A 9 55.77 34.87 18.40
CA LYS A 9 55.08 34.26 17.23
C LYS A 9 54.51 32.89 17.55
N VAL A 10 55.26 32.06 18.29
CA VAL A 10 54.78 30.74 18.75
C VAL A 10 53.59 30.88 19.69
N ALA A 11 53.62 31.82 20.66
CA ALA A 11 52.47 32.07 21.52
C ALA A 11 51.26 32.57 20.77
N GLY A 12 51.45 33.42 19.74
CA GLY A 12 50.38 33.87 18.84
C GLY A 12 49.77 32.72 18.05
N LEU A 13 50.58 31.77 17.53
CA LEU A 13 50.10 30.59 16.82
C LEU A 13 49.33 29.65 17.72
N VAL A 14 49.78 29.44 18.96
CA VAL A 14 49.05 28.65 19.96
C VAL A 14 47.67 29.24 20.23
N GLN A 15 47.59 30.55 20.40
CA GLN A 15 46.30 31.23 20.64
C GLN A 15 45.37 31.14 19.44
N LEU A 16 45.88 31.27 18.22
CA LEU A 16 45.10 31.09 16.99
C LEU A 16 44.58 29.66 16.85
N ARG A 17 45.40 28.67 17.21
CA ARG A 17 44.99 27.26 17.22
C ARG A 17 43.82 27.01 18.20
N LEU A 18 43.90 27.55 19.42
CA LEU A 18 42.82 27.41 20.40
C LEU A 18 41.53 28.07 19.90
N THR A 19 41.63 29.27 19.37
CA THR A 19 40.48 29.97 18.78
C THR A 19 39.88 29.20 17.61
N LEU A 20 40.72 28.61 16.76
CA LEU A 20 40.25 27.74 15.67
C LEU A 20 39.52 26.50 16.20
N ALA A 21 40.06 25.84 17.20
CA ALA A 21 39.42 24.66 17.80
C ALA A 21 38.04 25.00 18.39
N ASP A 22 37.90 26.13 19.08
CA ASP A 22 36.62 26.59 19.61
C ASP A 22 35.61 26.88 18.48
N LYS A 23 36.03 27.57 17.42
CA LYS A 23 35.16 27.82 16.25
C LYS A 23 34.76 26.54 15.54
N LEU A 24 35.64 25.55 15.40
CA LEU A 24 35.31 24.24 14.84
C LEU A 24 34.28 23.52 15.69
N LYS A 25 34.42 23.59 17.02
CA LYS A 25 33.45 23.03 17.98
C LYS A 25 32.07 23.68 17.82
N ASP A 26 32.01 25.01 17.75
CA ASP A 26 30.77 25.73 17.54
C ASP A 26 30.12 25.37 16.20
N THR A 27 30.92 25.24 15.14
CA THR A 27 30.46 24.82 13.81
C THR A 27 29.83 23.41 13.86
N ILE A 28 30.48 22.46 14.52
CA ILE A 28 29.94 21.10 14.68
C ILE A 28 28.60 21.11 15.41
N THR A 29 28.47 21.94 16.45
CA THR A 29 27.23 22.09 17.20
C THR A 29 26.09 22.62 16.31
N HIS A 30 26.36 23.65 15.51
CA HIS A 30 25.38 24.18 14.56
C HIS A 30 25.02 23.16 13.47
N LEU A 31 26.00 22.46 12.91
CA LEU A 31 25.79 21.43 11.90
C LEU A 31 24.93 20.28 12.46
N ASN A 32 25.16 19.85 13.68
CA ASN A 32 24.36 18.83 14.33
C ASN A 32 22.88 19.26 14.46
N THR A 33 22.63 20.51 14.87
CA THR A 33 21.28 21.08 14.97
C THR A 33 20.58 21.15 13.61
N LEU A 34 21.28 21.63 12.57
CA LEU A 34 20.74 21.73 11.21
C LEU A 34 20.47 20.36 10.62
N GLN A 35 21.40 19.41 10.83
CA GLN A 35 21.23 18.05 10.34
C GLN A 35 20.03 17.36 10.97
N SER A 36 19.82 17.53 12.29
CA SER A 36 18.63 17.00 12.96
C SER A 36 17.35 17.56 12.35
N ARG A 37 17.28 18.86 12.05
CA ARG A 37 16.11 19.43 11.36
C ARG A 37 15.86 18.78 10.00
N VAL A 38 16.90 18.53 9.23
CA VAL A 38 16.74 17.94 7.89
C VAL A 38 16.36 16.47 7.99
N LEU A 39 17.04 15.68 8.83
CA LEU A 39 16.88 14.24 8.90
C LEU A 39 15.70 13.80 9.77
N ASP A 40 15.52 14.44 10.94
CA ASP A 40 14.54 13.99 11.94
C ASP A 40 13.17 14.66 11.75
N ASP A 41 13.13 15.85 11.09
CA ASP A 41 11.86 16.51 10.78
C ASP A 41 11.47 16.34 9.31
N GLU A 42 12.25 16.91 8.37
CA GLU A 42 11.84 16.98 6.96
C GLU A 42 11.87 15.61 6.26
N LEU A 43 12.94 14.84 6.43
CA LEU A 43 13.05 13.52 5.81
C LEU A 43 12.06 12.51 6.45
N ILE A 44 11.85 12.59 7.76
CA ILE A 44 10.85 11.76 8.44
C ILE A 44 9.44 12.12 7.97
N ARG A 45 9.13 13.41 7.80
CA ARG A 45 7.85 13.86 7.22
C ARG A 45 7.66 13.29 5.82
N TRP A 46 8.67 13.39 4.96
CA TRP A 46 8.63 12.82 3.61
C TRP A 46 8.37 11.30 3.62
N LYS A 47 9.06 10.56 4.49
CA LYS A 47 8.83 9.12 4.66
C LYS A 47 7.42 8.80 5.15
N ARG A 48 6.88 9.62 6.05
CA ARG A 48 5.49 9.49 6.52
C ARG A 48 4.49 9.72 5.40
N GLU A 49 4.67 10.74 4.60
CA GLU A 49 3.82 11.02 3.43
C GLU A 49 3.88 9.88 2.41
N GLN A 50 5.07 9.35 2.14
CA GLN A 50 5.23 8.16 1.29
C GLN A 50 4.48 6.94 1.84
N GLN A 51 4.52 6.71 3.14
CA GLN A 51 3.78 5.64 3.81
C GLN A 51 2.27 5.80 3.63
N LEU A 52 1.74 7.00 3.82
CA LEU A 52 0.32 7.31 3.64
C LEU A 52 -0.13 7.22 2.17
N GLN A 53 0.78 7.45 1.22
CA GLN A 53 0.51 7.24 -0.20
C GLN A 53 0.08 5.78 -0.49
N GLY A 54 0.59 4.81 0.25
CA GLY A 54 0.16 3.41 0.16
C GLY A 54 -1.33 3.21 0.46
N ASN A 55 -1.95 4.12 1.19
CA ASN A 55 -3.40 4.16 1.46
C ASN A 55 -4.14 5.17 0.57
N GLY A 56 -3.48 5.74 -0.43
CA GLY A 56 -4.09 6.64 -1.40
C GLY A 56 -4.00 8.13 -1.08
N SER A 57 -3.23 8.53 -0.08
CA SER A 57 -2.92 9.95 0.15
C SER A 57 -2.19 10.55 -1.04
N GLN A 58 -2.45 11.83 -1.33
CA GLN A 58 -1.64 12.56 -2.29
C GLN A 58 -0.23 12.73 -1.75
N PHE A 59 0.74 12.45 -2.58
CA PHE A 59 2.15 12.56 -2.24
C PHE A 59 2.83 13.53 -3.20
N ASN A 60 3.02 14.76 -2.75
CA ASN A 60 3.80 15.78 -3.46
C ASN A 60 5.23 15.72 -2.94
N SER A 61 6.01 14.81 -3.53
CA SER A 61 7.39 14.59 -3.13
C SER A 61 8.24 15.83 -3.39
N ASN A 62 8.79 16.45 -2.32
CA ASN A 62 9.81 17.49 -2.42
C ASN A 62 11.20 16.94 -2.07
N LEU A 63 11.52 15.76 -2.58
CA LEU A 63 12.77 15.09 -2.28
C LEU A 63 13.99 15.84 -2.80
N ASP A 64 13.84 16.58 -3.88
CA ASP A 64 14.95 17.33 -4.47
C ASP A 64 15.42 18.48 -3.57
N SER A 65 14.51 19.16 -2.87
CA SER A 65 14.90 20.16 -1.85
C SER A 65 15.61 19.52 -0.65
N ILE A 66 15.12 18.35 -0.20
CA ILE A 66 15.80 17.61 0.88
C ILE A 66 17.19 17.17 0.42
N GLN A 67 17.33 16.73 -0.83
CA GLN A 67 18.63 16.40 -1.41
C GLN A 67 19.57 17.59 -1.40
N GLU A 68 19.15 18.77 -1.83
CA GLU A 68 19.95 19.98 -1.83
C GLU A 68 20.46 20.36 -0.43
N TRP A 69 19.60 20.24 0.59
CA TRP A 69 20.01 20.47 1.98
C TRP A 69 21.01 19.43 2.46
N CYS A 70 20.79 18.14 2.15
CA CYS A 70 21.72 17.07 2.49
C CYS A 70 23.07 17.23 1.78
N GLU A 71 23.07 17.61 0.50
CA GLU A 71 24.31 17.89 -0.26
C GLU A 71 25.09 19.06 0.34
N SER A 72 24.40 20.13 0.75
CA SER A 72 25.02 21.27 1.42
C SER A 72 25.62 20.88 2.78
N LEU A 73 24.89 20.12 3.58
CA LEU A 73 25.40 19.56 4.84
C LEU A 73 26.63 18.67 4.60
N ALA A 74 26.57 17.77 3.64
CA ALA A 74 27.68 16.87 3.31
C ALA A 74 28.95 17.65 2.92
N GLU A 75 28.82 18.69 2.13
CA GLU A 75 29.93 19.54 1.73
C GLU A 75 30.58 20.23 2.92
N ILE A 76 29.77 20.90 3.76
CA ILE A 76 30.29 21.65 4.92
C ILE A 76 30.90 20.69 5.94
N ILE A 77 30.28 19.56 6.21
CA ILE A 77 30.80 18.53 7.12
C ILE A 77 32.14 18.00 6.59
N TRP A 78 32.23 17.70 5.31
CA TRP A 78 33.46 17.23 4.70
C TRP A 78 34.60 18.27 4.79
N LEU A 79 34.33 19.51 4.44
CA LEU A 79 35.30 20.61 4.54
C LEU A 79 35.74 20.84 5.99
N ASN A 80 34.80 20.83 6.94
CA ASN A 80 35.09 20.96 8.36
C ASN A 80 36.00 19.82 8.85
N ARG A 81 35.73 18.59 8.44
CA ARG A 81 36.57 17.43 8.76
C ARG A 81 37.99 17.59 8.20
N GLN A 82 38.13 18.10 6.95
CA GLN A 82 39.45 18.37 6.36
C GLN A 82 40.21 19.45 7.16
N GLN A 83 39.54 20.49 7.63
CA GLN A 83 40.14 21.55 8.46
C GLN A 83 40.61 20.97 9.82
N ILE A 84 39.85 20.12 10.46
CA ILE A 84 40.25 19.47 11.72
C ILE A 84 41.51 18.60 11.50
N LYS A 85 41.53 17.81 10.44
CA LYS A 85 42.71 16.97 10.11
C LYS A 85 43.94 17.79 9.81
N GLU A 86 43.80 18.91 9.10
CA GLU A 86 44.90 19.80 8.81
C GLU A 86 45.41 20.47 10.09
N ALA A 87 44.53 20.89 10.99
CA ALA A 87 44.90 21.43 12.29
C ALA A 87 45.68 20.42 13.14
N GLU A 88 45.25 19.12 13.15
CA GLU A 88 45.99 18.06 13.81
C GLU A 88 47.38 17.83 13.20
N ARG A 89 47.46 17.83 11.87
CA ARG A 89 48.72 17.69 11.14
C ARG A 89 49.72 18.83 11.46
N LEU A 90 49.24 20.05 11.47
CA LEU A 90 50.06 21.21 11.81
C LEU A 90 50.51 21.18 13.27
N LYS A 91 49.64 20.79 14.19
CA LYS A 91 49.96 20.59 15.58
C LYS A 91 51.14 19.60 15.77
N GLN A 92 51.06 18.44 15.12
CA GLN A 92 52.14 17.43 15.18
C GLN A 92 53.46 17.95 14.59
N LYS A 93 53.38 18.72 13.49
CA LYS A 93 54.55 19.23 12.79
C LYS A 93 55.29 20.31 13.53
N VAL A 94 54.61 21.16 14.26
CA VAL A 94 55.17 22.41 14.85
C VAL A 94 55.18 22.36 16.37
N GLY A 95 54.63 21.32 17.01
CA GLY A 95 54.62 21.18 18.49
C GLY A 95 53.80 22.26 19.19
N LEU A 96 52.66 22.69 18.63
CA LEU A 96 51.81 23.76 19.16
C LEU A 96 50.90 23.30 20.29
N GLU A 97 51.43 22.67 21.34
CA GLU A 97 50.63 22.26 22.50
C GLU A 97 50.79 23.20 23.65
N PRO A 98 49.74 23.92 24.09
CA PRO A 98 49.79 24.71 25.30
C PRO A 98 49.87 23.79 26.55
N PRO A 99 50.76 24.06 27.47
CA PRO A 99 50.84 23.26 28.69
C PRO A 99 49.56 23.41 29.53
N GLY A 100 48.96 22.28 29.93
CA GLY A 100 47.80 22.27 30.80
C GLY A 100 46.43 22.43 30.17
N VAL A 101 46.36 22.54 28.83
CA VAL A 101 45.09 22.62 28.10
C VAL A 101 44.83 21.29 27.38
N ALA A 102 43.68 20.69 27.63
CA ALA A 102 43.28 19.44 26.96
C ALA A 102 43.09 19.68 25.45
N ASP A 103 43.63 18.74 24.64
CA ASP A 103 43.46 18.80 23.18
C ASP A 103 42.09 18.24 22.80
N ILE A 104 41.25 19.13 22.21
CA ILE A 104 39.88 18.77 21.77
C ILE A 104 39.82 18.31 20.30
N LEU A 105 40.87 18.48 19.49
CA LEU A 105 40.86 18.15 18.06
C LEU A 105 40.53 16.67 17.76
N PRO A 106 41.13 15.66 18.46
CA PRO A 106 40.75 14.27 18.24
C PRO A 106 39.27 13.99 18.49
N ASN A 107 38.71 14.58 19.54
CA ASN A 107 37.28 14.46 19.85
C ASN A 107 36.40 15.13 18.77
N LEU A 108 36.81 16.31 18.30
CA LEU A 108 36.12 16.99 17.19
C LEU A 108 36.16 16.17 15.90
N ASN A 109 37.29 15.52 15.59
CA ASN A 109 37.41 14.62 14.45
C ASN A 109 36.44 13.43 14.54
N ASN A 110 36.30 12.84 15.73
CA ASN A 110 35.33 11.76 15.95
C ASN A 110 33.89 12.26 15.80
N GLN A 111 33.55 13.43 16.36
CA GLN A 111 32.22 14.01 16.28
C GLN A 111 31.82 14.33 14.82
N ILE A 112 32.72 14.97 14.05
CA ILE A 112 32.42 15.30 12.65
C ILE A 112 32.31 14.04 11.78
N THR A 113 33.09 13.01 12.06
CA THR A 113 33.01 11.74 11.35
C THR A 113 31.70 11.00 11.67
N GLN A 114 31.26 11.03 12.92
CA GLN A 114 29.95 10.48 13.30
C GLN A 114 28.80 11.24 12.65
N LEU A 115 28.91 12.58 12.59
CA LEU A 115 27.92 13.40 11.91
C LEU A 115 27.82 13.06 10.42
N LEU A 116 28.95 12.87 9.75
CA LEU A 116 28.99 12.43 8.35
C LEU A 116 28.39 11.04 8.18
N SER A 117 28.75 10.11 9.04
CA SER A 117 28.21 8.74 9.02
C SER A 117 26.70 8.71 9.18
N SER A 118 26.16 9.47 10.13
CA SER A 118 24.71 9.61 10.32
C SER A 118 24.03 10.20 9.08
N LEU A 119 24.60 11.23 8.48
CA LEU A 119 24.05 11.82 7.25
C LEU A 119 24.05 10.83 6.09
N VAL A 120 25.14 10.13 5.85
CA VAL A 120 25.28 9.15 4.76
C VAL A 120 24.32 7.98 4.93
N THR A 121 24.26 7.40 6.13
CA THR A 121 23.39 6.24 6.38
C THR A 121 21.90 6.59 6.34
N SER A 122 21.52 7.78 6.79
CA SER A 122 20.13 8.25 6.81
C SER A 122 19.60 8.66 5.43
N THR A 123 20.49 8.99 4.49
CA THR A 123 20.14 9.49 3.15
C THR A 123 20.17 8.41 2.06
N PHE A 124 20.44 7.16 2.42
CA PHE A 124 20.22 6.01 1.56
C PHE A 124 18.76 5.56 1.70
N ILE A 125 17.92 5.96 0.76
CA ILE A 125 16.46 5.87 0.87
C ILE A 125 15.82 5.14 -0.31
N ILE A 126 14.64 4.60 -0.08
CA ILE A 126 13.78 4.04 -1.12
C ILE A 126 12.89 5.15 -1.65
N GLU A 127 13.20 5.67 -2.84
CA GLU A 127 12.41 6.72 -3.50
C GLU A 127 11.08 6.16 -4.04
N LYS A 128 11.12 4.95 -4.61
CA LYS A 128 9.93 4.23 -5.05
C LYS A 128 9.83 2.91 -4.32
N GLN A 129 8.83 2.79 -3.46
CA GLN A 129 8.55 1.58 -2.71
C GLN A 129 8.15 0.41 -3.61
N PRO A 130 8.52 -0.83 -3.26
CA PRO A 130 7.95 -2.01 -3.90
C PRO A 130 6.45 -2.11 -3.59
N PRO A 131 5.67 -2.91 -4.35
CA PRO A 131 4.29 -3.21 -4.02
C PRO A 131 4.18 -3.83 -2.63
N GLN A 132 3.28 -3.31 -1.80
CA GLN A 132 3.10 -3.81 -0.42
C GLN A 132 2.29 -5.11 -0.34
N VAL A 133 1.45 -5.39 -1.32
CA VAL A 133 0.86 -6.72 -1.53
C VAL A 133 1.53 -7.33 -2.75
N MET A 134 2.30 -8.39 -2.52
CA MET A 134 3.17 -8.98 -3.53
C MET A 134 2.77 -10.41 -3.80
N LYS A 135 2.52 -10.74 -5.06
CA LYS A 135 2.27 -12.10 -5.49
C LYS A 135 3.56 -12.75 -5.99
N THR A 136 3.83 -13.98 -5.55
CA THR A 136 4.98 -14.74 -6.05
C THR A 136 4.95 -14.87 -7.57
N ASN A 137 6.12 -14.89 -8.19
CA ASN A 137 6.32 -14.98 -9.65
C ASN A 137 5.81 -13.79 -10.47
N THR A 138 5.38 -12.68 -9.85
CA THR A 138 5.12 -11.42 -10.54
C THR A 138 6.34 -10.51 -10.51
N ARG A 139 6.52 -9.76 -11.59
CA ARG A 139 7.58 -8.74 -11.67
C ARG A 139 7.15 -7.48 -10.93
N PHE A 140 8.10 -6.86 -10.26
CA PHE A 140 7.88 -5.59 -9.57
C PHE A 140 9.08 -4.65 -9.70
N THR A 141 8.86 -3.40 -9.36
CA THR A 141 9.83 -2.32 -9.48
C THR A 141 10.07 -1.67 -8.13
N SER A 142 11.28 -1.13 -7.94
CA SER A 142 11.63 -0.27 -6.81
C SER A 142 12.79 0.62 -7.21
N THR A 143 12.92 1.79 -6.59
CA THR A 143 14.04 2.72 -6.83
C THR A 143 14.66 3.14 -5.51
N VAL A 144 15.98 3.09 -5.44
CA VAL A 144 16.78 3.54 -4.30
C VAL A 144 17.64 4.71 -4.72
N ARG A 145 17.77 5.71 -3.86
CA ARG A 145 18.56 6.93 -4.07
C ARG A 145 19.48 7.17 -2.87
N LEU A 146 20.70 7.59 -3.13
CA LEU A 146 21.61 8.13 -2.14
C LEU A 146 21.67 9.65 -2.31
N LEU A 147 21.06 10.41 -1.39
CA LEU A 147 20.88 11.86 -1.54
C LEU A 147 22.19 12.65 -1.58
N VAL A 148 23.22 12.15 -0.92
CA VAL A 148 24.55 12.82 -0.85
C VAL A 148 25.56 12.24 -1.84
N GLY A 149 25.15 11.26 -2.65
CA GLY A 149 26.09 10.48 -3.50
C GLY A 149 26.82 11.29 -4.53
N GLY A 150 26.18 12.26 -5.16
CA GLY A 150 26.79 13.16 -6.13
C GLY A 150 27.83 14.09 -5.48
N LYS A 151 27.49 14.68 -4.34
CA LYS A 151 28.34 15.65 -3.64
C LYS A 151 29.60 15.02 -3.01
N LEU A 152 29.47 13.80 -2.51
CA LEU A 152 30.58 13.03 -1.94
C LEU A 152 31.36 12.21 -2.98
N ASN A 153 31.10 12.43 -4.28
CA ASN A 153 31.76 11.76 -5.41
C ASN A 153 31.66 10.22 -5.38
N VAL A 154 30.61 9.67 -4.77
CA VAL A 154 30.36 8.22 -4.73
C VAL A 154 30.17 7.67 -6.15
N HIS A 155 29.64 8.49 -7.05
CA HIS A 155 29.40 8.15 -8.46
C HIS A 155 30.69 7.90 -9.26
N MET A 156 31.86 8.28 -8.77
CA MET A 156 33.14 8.00 -9.44
C MET A 156 33.47 6.50 -9.42
N THR A 157 32.99 5.79 -8.41
CA THR A 157 33.04 4.33 -8.34
C THR A 157 31.65 3.84 -7.94
N PRO A 158 30.72 3.70 -8.92
CA PRO A 158 29.32 3.47 -8.63
C PRO A 158 29.10 2.20 -7.81
N PRO A 159 28.43 2.28 -6.65
CA PRO A 159 28.22 1.13 -5.79
C PRO A 159 27.12 0.21 -6.33
N GLN A 160 27.25 -1.07 -6.01
CA GLN A 160 26.19 -2.04 -6.21
C GLN A 160 25.21 -2.02 -5.04
N VAL A 161 23.94 -2.16 -5.34
CA VAL A 161 22.88 -2.37 -4.36
C VAL A 161 22.33 -3.78 -4.50
N LYS A 162 22.27 -4.51 -3.40
CA LYS A 162 21.67 -5.84 -3.29
C LYS A 162 20.37 -5.76 -2.52
N VAL A 163 19.35 -6.46 -3.02
CA VAL A 163 18.03 -6.53 -2.40
C VAL A 163 17.75 -7.94 -1.89
N THR A 164 17.32 -8.06 -0.66
CA THR A 164 16.87 -9.31 -0.05
C THR A 164 15.53 -9.11 0.63
N ILE A 165 14.76 -10.17 0.83
CA ILE A 165 13.53 -10.12 1.63
C ILE A 165 13.81 -10.71 3.00
N ILE A 166 13.37 -10.01 4.03
CA ILE A 166 13.58 -10.39 5.44
C ILE A 166 12.28 -10.40 6.21
N SER A 167 12.22 -11.27 7.22
CA SER A 167 11.10 -11.36 8.16
C SER A 167 11.19 -10.28 9.25
N GLU A 168 10.12 -10.15 10.03
CA GLU A 168 10.08 -9.28 11.22
C GLU A 168 11.20 -9.60 12.21
N ALA A 169 11.42 -10.88 12.51
CA ALA A 169 12.48 -11.31 13.41
C ALA A 169 13.88 -10.90 12.92
N GLN A 170 14.12 -11.04 11.61
CA GLN A 170 15.39 -10.64 11.00
C GLN A 170 15.58 -9.11 11.00
N ALA A 171 14.52 -8.34 10.74
CA ALA A 171 14.56 -6.89 10.80
C ALA A 171 14.84 -6.39 12.22
N ASN A 172 14.24 -6.98 13.23
CA ASN A 172 14.48 -6.67 14.63
C ASN A 172 15.92 -7.01 15.06
N ALA A 173 16.45 -8.13 14.59
CA ALA A 173 17.84 -8.53 14.85
C ALA A 173 18.84 -7.57 14.19
N LEU A 174 18.56 -7.12 12.97
CA LEU A 174 19.39 -6.15 12.23
C LEU A 174 19.53 -4.83 13.00
N LEU A 175 18.44 -4.30 13.55
CA LEU A 175 18.44 -3.06 14.33
C LEU A 175 19.16 -3.17 15.66
N LYS A 176 19.07 -4.32 16.34
CA LYS A 176 19.73 -4.52 17.63
C LYS A 176 21.24 -4.62 17.53
N ASN A 177 21.75 -5.17 16.45
CA ASN A 177 23.17 -5.51 16.32
C ASN A 177 23.96 -4.58 15.42
N ASP A 178 23.31 -3.66 14.72
CA ASP A 178 23.91 -2.77 13.71
C ASP A 178 24.87 -3.49 12.73
N LYS A 179 24.71 -4.80 12.61
CA LYS A 179 25.47 -5.65 11.68
C LYS A 179 24.54 -6.09 10.58
N MET A 180 25.04 -5.98 9.33
CA MET A 180 24.35 -6.56 8.18
C MET A 180 23.94 -7.99 8.52
N ALA A 181 22.66 -8.31 8.35
CA ALA A 181 22.13 -9.64 8.64
C ALA A 181 22.95 -10.68 7.89
N LYS A 182 23.75 -11.47 8.59
CA LYS A 182 24.51 -12.60 8.07
C LYS A 182 23.67 -13.87 7.95
N GLY A 183 22.35 -13.77 8.02
CA GLY A 183 21.44 -14.90 7.94
C GLY A 183 20.98 -15.18 6.51
N GLU A 184 20.42 -16.37 6.31
CA GLU A 184 19.68 -16.67 5.09
C GLU A 184 18.49 -15.72 4.94
N ALA A 185 18.32 -15.14 3.74
CA ALA A 185 17.14 -14.36 3.43
C ALA A 185 15.86 -15.19 3.60
N SER A 186 14.74 -14.51 3.89
CA SER A 186 13.43 -15.16 4.02
C SER A 186 12.81 -15.54 2.67
N GLY A 187 13.51 -15.33 1.57
CA GLY A 187 13.06 -15.71 0.23
C GLY A 187 14.09 -15.43 -0.84
N ASP A 188 13.78 -15.87 -2.05
CA ASP A 188 14.63 -15.71 -3.23
C ASP A 188 14.03 -14.67 -4.17
N ILE A 189 14.80 -13.62 -4.48
CA ILE A 189 14.42 -12.56 -5.44
C ILE A 189 15.37 -12.65 -6.64
N LEU A 190 14.82 -12.77 -7.84
CA LEU A 190 15.56 -12.66 -9.09
C LEU A 190 15.80 -11.20 -9.46
N ASN A 191 16.90 -10.93 -10.17
CA ASN A 191 17.30 -9.59 -10.62
C ASN A 191 17.42 -8.59 -9.46
N ASN A 192 17.93 -9.05 -8.35
CA ASN A 192 17.99 -8.35 -7.07
C ASN A 192 19.29 -7.56 -6.84
N THR A 193 20.09 -7.37 -7.85
CA THR A 193 21.35 -6.60 -7.79
C THR A 193 21.35 -5.56 -8.90
N GLY A 194 21.76 -4.35 -8.59
CA GLY A 194 21.87 -3.27 -9.56
C GLY A 194 22.98 -2.30 -9.17
N THR A 195 23.58 -1.66 -10.15
CA THR A 195 24.60 -0.62 -9.95
C THR A 195 23.94 0.75 -9.98
N MET A 196 24.30 1.63 -9.04
CA MET A 196 23.80 3.00 -9.03
C MET A 196 24.30 3.78 -10.25
N GLU A 197 23.45 4.62 -10.80
CA GLU A 197 23.72 5.49 -11.94
C GLU A 197 23.60 6.96 -11.50
N TYR A 198 24.51 7.78 -11.98
CA TYR A 198 24.49 9.22 -11.71
C TYR A 198 23.90 10.00 -12.87
N HIS A 199 22.83 10.73 -12.57
CA HIS A 199 22.15 11.59 -13.53
C HIS A 199 22.63 13.02 -13.37
N GLN A 200 23.50 13.48 -14.24
CA GLN A 200 24.12 14.83 -14.16
C GLN A 200 23.11 15.98 -14.11
N ALA A 201 22.03 15.90 -14.90
CA ALA A 201 21.02 16.94 -14.97
C ALA A 201 20.29 17.18 -13.63
N THR A 202 20.06 16.12 -12.86
CA THR A 202 19.37 16.17 -11.57
C THR A 202 20.29 15.97 -10.37
N ARG A 203 21.57 15.71 -10.61
CA ARG A 203 22.59 15.37 -9.59
C ARG A 203 22.20 14.17 -8.71
N GLN A 204 21.33 13.29 -9.22
CA GLN A 204 20.81 12.15 -8.49
C GLN A 204 21.70 10.92 -8.71
N LEU A 205 22.07 10.27 -7.63
CA LEU A 205 22.68 8.93 -7.65
C LEU A 205 21.64 7.91 -7.19
N SER A 206 21.19 7.07 -8.12
CA SER A 206 20.08 6.15 -7.88
C SER A 206 20.21 4.86 -8.66
N VAL A 207 19.45 3.84 -8.26
CA VAL A 207 19.28 2.59 -9.00
C VAL A 207 17.79 2.25 -9.07
N SER A 208 17.32 1.95 -10.28
CA SER A 208 15.95 1.50 -10.53
C SER A 208 15.93 0.03 -10.89
N PHE A 209 15.36 -0.76 -10.00
CA PHE A 209 15.10 -2.19 -10.25
C PHE A 209 13.76 -2.31 -10.98
N ARG A 210 13.80 -2.73 -12.24
CA ARG A 210 12.58 -2.78 -13.09
C ARG A 210 11.96 -4.16 -13.21
N ASN A 211 12.71 -5.21 -12.93
CA ASN A 211 12.32 -6.59 -13.19
C ASN A 211 12.63 -7.54 -12.02
N MET A 212 12.56 -7.04 -10.78
CA MET A 212 12.69 -7.93 -9.63
C MET A 212 11.50 -8.90 -9.59
N GLN A 213 11.74 -10.13 -9.15
CA GLN A 213 10.72 -11.16 -9.05
C GLN A 213 10.95 -12.02 -7.82
N LEU A 214 9.99 -12.05 -6.91
CA LEU A 214 10.03 -12.94 -5.75
C LEU A 214 9.65 -14.36 -6.21
N LYS A 215 10.58 -15.30 -6.10
CA LYS A 215 10.40 -16.71 -6.50
C LYS A 215 9.90 -17.59 -5.37
N LYS A 216 10.50 -17.43 -4.19
CA LYS A 216 10.19 -18.25 -3.01
C LYS A 216 10.10 -17.35 -1.79
N ILE A 217 9.30 -17.76 -0.84
CA ILE A 217 9.21 -17.16 0.49
C ILE A 217 9.27 -18.26 1.55
N LYS A 218 10.12 -18.07 2.56
CA LYS A 218 10.18 -18.92 3.75
C LYS A 218 9.34 -18.24 4.82
N ARG A 219 8.27 -18.88 5.23
CA ARG A 219 7.36 -18.37 6.25
C ARG A 219 7.75 -18.88 7.62
N ALA A 220 7.50 -18.08 8.65
CA ALA A 220 7.60 -18.53 10.04
C ALA A 220 6.56 -19.62 10.33
N GLU A 221 6.87 -20.49 11.29
CA GLU A 221 5.88 -21.43 11.82
C GLU A 221 4.74 -20.64 12.48
N LYS A 222 3.52 -20.98 12.09
CA LYS A 222 2.32 -20.32 12.60
C LYS A 222 2.00 -20.79 14.00
N LYS A 223 1.68 -19.86 14.87
CA LYS A 223 1.17 -20.14 16.22
C LYS A 223 -0.31 -19.74 16.29
N GLY A 224 -1.17 -20.70 16.56
CA GLY A 224 -2.60 -20.45 16.79
C GLY A 224 -3.39 -20.04 15.54
N THR A 225 -4.16 -18.97 15.65
CA THR A 225 -5.08 -18.48 14.61
C THR A 225 -4.44 -17.51 13.61
N GLU A 226 -3.12 -17.37 13.60
CA GLU A 226 -2.40 -16.47 12.70
C GLU A 226 -2.57 -16.89 11.24
N SER A 227 -2.89 -15.93 10.39
CA SER A 227 -2.99 -16.11 8.94
C SER A 227 -1.66 -15.81 8.26
N VAL A 228 -1.39 -16.42 7.10
CA VAL A 228 -0.24 -16.06 6.25
C VAL A 228 -0.30 -14.61 5.78
N MET A 229 -1.47 -14.00 5.71
CA MET A 229 -1.65 -12.60 5.32
C MET A 229 -1.39 -11.63 6.47
N ASP A 230 -1.25 -12.10 7.72
CA ASP A 230 -0.83 -11.27 8.86
C ASP A 230 0.69 -11.12 8.90
N GLU A 231 1.42 -12.05 8.31
CA GLU A 231 2.88 -12.06 8.29
C GLU A 231 3.42 -10.97 7.39
N LYS A 232 4.20 -10.08 7.99
CA LYS A 232 4.85 -8.96 7.29
C LYS A 232 6.31 -9.27 7.02
N PHE A 233 6.77 -8.87 5.84
CA PHE A 233 8.16 -8.89 5.41
C PHE A 233 8.58 -7.48 5.04
N SER A 234 9.88 -7.28 4.85
CA SER A 234 10.43 -6.06 4.27
C SER A 234 11.51 -6.42 3.27
N LEU A 235 11.65 -5.61 2.23
CA LEU A 235 12.82 -5.67 1.38
C LEU A 235 13.96 -4.88 2.02
N LEU A 236 15.09 -5.52 2.17
CA LEU A 236 16.33 -4.95 2.67
C LEU A 236 17.23 -4.59 1.49
N PHE A 237 17.50 -3.32 1.30
CA PHE A 237 18.43 -2.78 0.31
C PHE A 237 19.75 -2.48 0.99
N GLN A 238 20.83 -3.03 0.48
CA GLN A 238 22.16 -2.92 1.08
C GLN A 238 23.19 -2.50 0.04
N SER A 239 24.12 -1.65 0.45
CA SER A 239 25.23 -1.23 -0.39
C SER A 239 26.46 -0.92 0.45
N GLN A 240 27.63 -0.89 -0.20
CA GLN A 240 28.88 -0.47 0.39
C GLN A 240 29.63 0.41 -0.59
N PHE A 241 30.18 1.50 -0.10
CA PHE A 241 30.98 2.41 -0.90
C PHE A 241 32.01 3.15 -0.03
N SER A 242 32.97 3.78 -0.68
CA SER A 242 34.00 4.59 -0.02
C SER A 242 33.88 6.06 -0.42
N VAL A 243 34.32 6.94 0.48
CA VAL A 243 34.38 8.39 0.29
C VAL A 243 35.80 8.85 0.57
N GLY A 244 36.22 9.93 -0.09
CA GLY A 244 37.54 10.54 0.12
C GLY A 244 38.69 9.68 -0.38
N GLY A 245 38.52 8.99 -1.54
CA GLY A 245 39.58 8.17 -2.12
C GLY A 245 39.86 6.88 -1.34
N GLY A 246 38.87 6.35 -0.62
CA GLY A 246 39.00 5.15 0.19
C GLY A 246 39.27 5.42 1.68
N GLU A 247 39.30 6.68 2.08
CA GLU A 247 39.56 7.09 3.47
C GLU A 247 38.49 6.62 4.46
N LEU A 248 37.21 6.70 4.04
CA LEU A 248 36.06 6.23 4.79
C LEU A 248 35.26 5.24 3.98
N VAL A 249 34.90 4.12 4.60
CA VAL A 249 34.05 3.09 4.00
C VAL A 249 32.74 3.04 4.76
N PHE A 250 31.63 3.15 4.02
CA PHE A 250 30.28 3.11 4.55
C PHE A 250 29.56 1.86 4.10
N GLN A 251 28.97 1.14 5.05
CA GLN A 251 27.97 0.11 4.81
C GLN A 251 26.60 0.71 5.10
N VAL A 252 25.77 0.80 4.08
CA VAL A 252 24.45 1.42 4.17
C VAL A 252 23.36 0.40 3.89
N TRP A 253 22.23 0.58 4.54
CA TRP A 253 21.04 -0.24 4.31
C TRP A 253 19.77 0.55 4.59
N THR A 254 18.68 0.13 3.98
CA THR A 254 17.35 0.66 4.23
C THR A 254 16.30 -0.42 4.04
N LEU A 255 15.20 -0.30 4.79
CA LEU A 255 14.07 -1.24 4.75
C LEU A 255 12.90 -0.62 3.99
N SER A 256 12.26 -1.42 3.15
CA SER A 256 10.99 -1.02 2.54
C SER A 256 9.88 -0.94 3.58
N LEU A 257 8.78 -0.28 3.22
CA LEU A 257 7.51 -0.45 3.91
C LEU A 257 7.14 -1.93 3.97
N PRO A 258 6.36 -2.35 4.97
CA PRO A 258 5.95 -3.74 5.10
C PRO A 258 5.28 -4.28 3.84
N VAL A 259 5.63 -5.52 3.51
CA VAL A 259 5.12 -6.26 2.37
C VAL A 259 4.43 -7.51 2.88
N VAL A 260 3.24 -7.79 2.37
CA VAL A 260 2.52 -9.06 2.57
C VAL A 260 2.59 -9.87 1.28
N VAL A 261 3.07 -11.11 1.40
CA VAL A 261 3.23 -12.00 0.23
C VAL A 261 2.02 -12.92 0.13
N ILE A 262 1.36 -12.91 -1.03
CA ILE A 262 0.22 -13.77 -1.34
C ILE A 262 0.56 -14.78 -2.44
N VAL A 263 -0.14 -15.92 -2.44
CA VAL A 263 -0.06 -16.96 -3.47
C VAL A 263 -1.30 -16.92 -4.37
N HIS A 264 -2.48 -16.78 -3.76
CA HIS A 264 -3.76 -16.80 -4.44
C HIS A 264 -4.47 -15.45 -4.34
N GLY A 265 -5.24 -15.09 -5.37
CA GLY A 265 -5.95 -13.81 -5.44
C GLY A 265 -7.02 -13.61 -4.36
N ASN A 266 -7.59 -14.69 -3.81
CA ASN A 266 -8.54 -14.63 -2.71
C ASN A 266 -7.91 -14.16 -1.37
N GLN A 267 -6.60 -14.17 -1.26
CA GLN A 267 -5.85 -13.65 -0.11
C GLN A 267 -5.66 -12.12 -0.15
N GLU A 268 -5.88 -11.51 -1.31
CA GLU A 268 -5.63 -10.09 -1.55
C GLU A 268 -6.40 -9.16 -0.59
N PRO A 269 -7.71 -9.34 -0.34
CA PRO A 269 -8.43 -8.47 0.58
C PRO A 269 -7.82 -8.43 1.99
N HIS A 270 -7.46 -9.58 2.54
CA HIS A 270 -6.85 -9.67 3.87
C HIS A 270 -5.43 -9.09 3.89
N ALA A 271 -4.64 -9.32 2.86
CA ALA A 271 -3.32 -8.70 2.72
C ALA A 271 -3.41 -7.17 2.72
N TRP A 272 -4.40 -6.61 2.03
CA TRP A 272 -4.67 -5.17 2.06
C TRP A 272 -5.17 -4.67 3.41
N ALA A 273 -5.85 -5.49 4.21
CA ALA A 273 -6.16 -5.12 5.60
C ALA A 273 -4.89 -4.86 6.41
N THR A 274 -3.96 -5.80 6.36
CA THR A 274 -2.68 -5.73 7.07
C THR A 274 -1.86 -4.52 6.64
N VAL A 275 -1.73 -4.29 5.34
CA VAL A 275 -0.99 -3.16 4.77
C VAL A 275 -1.67 -1.82 5.08
N THR A 276 -2.99 -1.74 4.96
CA THR A 276 -3.74 -0.51 5.23
C THR A 276 -3.63 -0.09 6.68
N TRP A 277 -3.75 -1.03 7.61
CA TRP A 277 -3.59 -0.80 9.04
C TRP A 277 -2.18 -0.34 9.39
N ASP A 278 -1.17 -1.02 8.85
CA ASP A 278 0.23 -0.64 9.06
C ASP A 278 0.54 0.77 8.52
N ASN A 279 0.17 1.07 7.27
CA ASN A 279 0.41 2.38 6.67
C ASN A 279 -0.27 3.51 7.44
N ALA A 280 -1.48 3.29 7.94
CA ALA A 280 -2.24 4.32 8.63
C ALA A 280 -1.74 4.59 10.05
N PHE A 281 -1.39 3.54 10.80
CA PHE A 281 -1.22 3.61 12.26
C PHE A 281 0.20 3.32 12.76
N ALA A 282 1.13 2.98 11.88
CA ALA A 282 2.54 2.86 12.23
C ALA A 282 3.14 4.23 12.56
N GLU A 283 3.86 4.31 13.68
CA GLU A 283 4.52 5.55 14.10
C GLU A 283 5.99 5.58 13.64
N PRO A 284 6.54 6.78 13.36
CA PRO A 284 7.97 6.93 13.08
C PRO A 284 8.83 6.43 14.26
N GLY A 285 9.93 5.75 13.94
CA GLY A 285 10.86 5.24 14.95
C GLY A 285 10.38 4.02 15.74
N ARG A 286 9.28 3.39 15.30
CA ARG A 286 8.76 2.15 15.87
C ARG A 286 9.77 1.00 15.81
N ILE A 287 9.59 0.02 16.69
CA ILE A 287 10.15 -1.32 16.47
C ILE A 287 9.56 -1.85 15.14
N PRO A 288 10.38 -2.43 14.25
CA PRO A 288 9.89 -2.85 12.94
C PRO A 288 8.60 -3.65 13.01
N PHE A 289 7.65 -3.27 12.17
CA PHE A 289 6.31 -3.84 12.04
C PHE A 289 5.36 -3.66 13.22
N ALA A 290 5.78 -3.03 14.32
CA ALA A 290 4.89 -2.77 15.45
C ALA A 290 3.79 -1.79 15.04
N VAL A 291 2.55 -2.17 15.34
CA VAL A 291 1.34 -1.36 15.14
C VAL A 291 0.45 -1.47 16.36
N PRO A 292 -0.37 -0.45 16.66
CA PRO A 292 -1.31 -0.53 17.77
C PRO A 292 -2.41 -1.57 17.49
N ASP A 293 -2.79 -2.32 18.52
CA ASP A 293 -3.91 -3.29 18.44
C ASP A 293 -5.29 -2.63 18.42
N LYS A 294 -5.39 -1.40 18.92
CA LYS A 294 -6.61 -0.61 19.00
C LYS A 294 -6.33 0.83 18.59
N VAL A 295 -7.23 1.39 17.82
CA VAL A 295 -7.12 2.76 17.27
C VAL A 295 -8.47 3.46 17.43
N ALA A 296 -8.45 4.76 17.76
CA ALA A 296 -9.67 5.56 17.84
C ALA A 296 -10.38 5.60 16.48
N TRP A 297 -11.72 5.50 16.50
CA TRP A 297 -12.52 5.45 15.28
C TRP A 297 -12.24 6.63 14.34
N LEU A 298 -12.03 7.82 14.87
CA LEU A 298 -11.72 8.99 14.04
C LEU A 298 -10.53 8.73 13.11
N GLN A 299 -9.46 8.12 13.61
CA GLN A 299 -8.28 7.79 12.81
C GLN A 299 -8.57 6.66 11.81
N VAL A 300 -9.36 5.67 12.19
CA VAL A 300 -9.79 4.59 11.29
C VAL A 300 -10.66 5.16 10.17
N ALA A 301 -11.61 6.02 10.50
CA ALA A 301 -12.49 6.68 9.54
C ALA A 301 -11.70 7.49 8.52
N ASP A 302 -10.71 8.26 8.96
CA ASP A 302 -9.84 9.03 8.05
C ASP A 302 -9.06 8.13 7.09
N ALA A 303 -8.53 7.02 7.58
CA ALA A 303 -7.81 6.04 6.74
C ALA A 303 -8.74 5.37 5.71
N LEU A 304 -9.94 4.97 6.13
CA LEU A 304 -10.94 4.38 5.23
C LEU A 304 -11.42 5.38 4.18
N ASN A 305 -11.66 6.63 4.59
CA ASN A 305 -12.10 7.69 3.70
C ASN A 305 -11.05 8.02 2.63
N MET A 306 -9.80 8.17 3.05
CA MET A 306 -8.66 8.36 2.14
C MET A 306 -8.57 7.24 1.10
N LYS A 307 -8.63 5.99 1.56
CA LYS A 307 -8.53 4.81 0.70
C LYS A 307 -9.72 4.70 -0.26
N PHE A 308 -10.92 4.95 0.23
CA PHE A 308 -12.14 4.91 -0.59
C PHE A 308 -12.11 5.99 -1.67
N LYS A 309 -11.76 7.23 -1.33
CA LYS A 309 -11.60 8.33 -2.30
C LYS A 309 -10.58 8.01 -3.38
N ALA A 310 -9.41 7.51 -2.99
CA ALA A 310 -8.35 7.16 -3.93
C ALA A 310 -8.79 6.08 -4.92
N ALA A 311 -9.56 5.09 -4.47
CA ALA A 311 -10.07 4.02 -5.30
C ALA A 311 -11.25 4.44 -6.19
N THR A 312 -12.17 5.26 -5.67
CA THR A 312 -13.49 5.49 -6.28
C THR A 312 -13.70 6.92 -6.80
N GLY A 313 -12.86 7.86 -6.41
CA GLY A 313 -12.88 9.25 -6.89
C GLY A 313 -13.71 10.22 -6.02
N ARG A 314 -14.49 9.76 -5.05
CA ARG A 314 -15.31 10.60 -4.16
C ARG A 314 -15.14 10.20 -2.70
N LEU A 315 -15.03 11.21 -1.83
CA LEU A 315 -15.00 11.05 -0.37
C LEU A 315 -16.31 10.45 0.16
N LEU A 316 -16.20 9.75 1.27
CA LEU A 316 -17.31 9.36 2.11
C LEU A 316 -17.80 10.58 2.92
N THR A 317 -19.12 10.71 3.08
CA THR A 317 -19.72 11.74 3.92
C THR A 317 -19.65 11.36 5.40
N GLU A 318 -19.91 12.30 6.31
CA GLU A 318 -20.00 12.01 7.74
C GLU A 318 -21.05 10.94 8.06
N GLU A 319 -22.19 10.96 7.35
CA GLU A 319 -23.24 9.93 7.49
C GLU A 319 -22.74 8.55 7.03
N ASN A 320 -21.98 8.49 5.95
CA ASN A 320 -21.36 7.25 5.48
C ASN A 320 -20.36 6.71 6.51
N LEU A 321 -19.53 7.58 7.08
CA LEU A 321 -18.55 7.22 8.12
C LEU A 321 -19.24 6.76 9.40
N ARG A 322 -20.36 7.38 9.78
CA ARG A 322 -21.18 6.94 10.89
C ARG A 322 -21.78 5.55 10.65
N PHE A 323 -22.32 5.31 9.45
CA PHE A 323 -22.79 3.99 9.06
C PHE A 323 -21.69 2.93 9.19
N LEU A 324 -20.47 3.25 8.74
CA LEU A 324 -19.32 2.35 8.86
C LEU A 324 -18.93 2.10 10.31
N ALA A 325 -18.98 3.13 11.18
CA ALA A 325 -18.75 2.98 12.62
C ALA A 325 -19.74 2.02 13.26
N GLU A 326 -21.02 2.22 12.99
CA GLU A 326 -22.10 1.35 13.48
C GLU A 326 -21.89 -0.10 13.05
N LYS A 327 -21.45 -0.32 11.81
CA LYS A 327 -21.13 -1.66 11.30
C LYS A 327 -19.89 -2.24 11.96
N ALA A 328 -18.82 -1.49 12.10
CA ALA A 328 -17.54 -1.94 12.67
C ALA A 328 -17.67 -2.29 14.16
N PHE A 329 -18.40 -1.50 14.92
CA PHE A 329 -18.66 -1.73 16.36
C PHE A 329 -19.84 -2.66 16.62
N ARG A 330 -20.44 -3.25 15.57
CA ARG A 330 -21.55 -4.20 15.67
C ARG A 330 -22.77 -3.65 16.41
N GLY A 331 -23.03 -2.36 16.25
CA GLY A 331 -24.17 -1.67 16.82
C GLY A 331 -25.50 -2.13 16.19
N GLY A 332 -25.95 -3.31 16.54
CA GLY A 332 -27.27 -3.87 16.16
C GLY A 332 -28.33 -3.66 17.23
N GLY A 333 -28.00 -3.10 18.37
CA GLY A 333 -28.89 -2.95 19.51
C GLY A 333 -29.22 -1.49 19.81
N GLN A 334 -30.40 -1.28 20.29
CA GLN A 334 -31.16 -0.12 20.68
C GLN A 334 -30.48 1.11 21.37
N GLN A 335 -29.17 1.14 21.50
CA GLN A 335 -28.45 2.32 21.97
C GLN A 335 -27.80 3.03 20.78
N GLN A 336 -28.41 4.12 20.36
CA GLN A 336 -27.76 5.10 19.48
C GLN A 336 -26.57 5.70 20.24
N VAL A 337 -25.36 5.28 19.91
CA VAL A 337 -24.15 5.96 20.35
C VAL A 337 -24.12 7.31 19.64
N GLY A 338 -24.09 8.40 20.39
CA GLY A 338 -24.12 9.76 19.81
C GLY A 338 -22.86 10.10 19.03
N ASP A 339 -21.69 9.65 19.52
CA ASP A 339 -20.38 9.93 18.95
C ASP A 339 -19.48 8.70 19.02
N TYR A 340 -18.96 8.29 17.86
CA TYR A 340 -18.03 7.17 17.73
C TYR A 340 -16.54 7.60 17.72
N SER A 341 -16.26 8.90 17.62
CA SER A 341 -14.92 9.42 17.31
C SER A 341 -13.82 8.93 18.26
N THR A 342 -14.12 8.80 19.54
CA THR A 342 -13.20 8.37 20.59
C THR A 342 -13.26 6.87 20.89
N MET A 343 -14.23 6.15 20.34
CA MET A 343 -14.33 4.71 20.53
C MET A 343 -13.15 3.98 19.87
N MET A 344 -12.57 3.02 20.60
CA MET A 344 -11.42 2.28 20.14
C MET A 344 -11.83 1.04 19.36
N LEU A 345 -11.45 0.98 18.07
CA LEU A 345 -11.62 -0.20 17.24
C LEU A 345 -10.38 -1.08 17.31
N SER A 346 -10.56 -2.37 17.61
CA SER A 346 -9.46 -3.32 17.63
C SER A 346 -9.16 -3.88 16.23
N TRP A 347 -7.93 -4.33 16.04
CA TRP A 347 -7.54 -5.08 14.84
C TRP A 347 -8.43 -6.30 14.62
N SER A 348 -8.80 -6.99 15.70
CA SER A 348 -9.70 -8.13 15.65
C SER A 348 -11.08 -7.77 15.11
N GLN A 349 -11.68 -6.70 15.61
CA GLN A 349 -12.96 -6.19 15.10
C GLN A 349 -12.86 -5.73 13.65
N PHE A 350 -11.72 -5.17 13.27
CA PHE A 350 -11.49 -4.66 11.91
C PHE A 350 -11.44 -5.78 10.86
N CYS A 351 -10.67 -6.84 11.08
CA CYS A 351 -10.47 -7.84 10.03
C CYS A 351 -10.39 -9.30 10.46
N LYS A 352 -10.66 -9.65 11.71
CA LYS A 352 -10.60 -11.04 12.20
C LYS A 352 -11.94 -11.62 12.56
N GLU A 353 -12.74 -10.88 13.28
CA GLU A 353 -14.04 -11.33 13.74
C GLU A 353 -15.09 -11.13 12.65
N PRO A 354 -15.89 -12.15 12.32
CA PRO A 354 -17.02 -12.00 11.42
C PRO A 354 -18.05 -10.99 11.94
N LEU A 355 -18.72 -10.31 11.03
CA LEU A 355 -19.89 -9.49 11.36
C LEU A 355 -21.03 -10.38 11.90
N PRO A 356 -21.94 -9.83 12.74
CA PRO A 356 -23.07 -10.59 13.25
C PRO A 356 -23.88 -11.25 12.12
N GLU A 357 -24.16 -12.54 12.27
CA GLU A 357 -24.91 -13.34 11.29
C GLU A 357 -24.28 -13.40 9.88
N ARG A 358 -22.98 -13.14 9.78
CA ARG A 358 -22.22 -13.16 8.52
C ARG A 358 -20.98 -14.03 8.66
N ASN A 359 -20.47 -14.48 7.53
CA ASN A 359 -19.24 -15.25 7.41
C ASN A 359 -18.04 -14.41 6.92
N PHE A 360 -18.18 -13.09 6.93
CA PHE A 360 -17.15 -12.14 6.52
C PHE A 360 -16.97 -11.03 7.57
N THR A 361 -15.77 -10.45 7.59
CA THR A 361 -15.37 -9.39 8.50
C THR A 361 -15.82 -8.01 8.01
N PHE A 362 -15.71 -6.99 8.88
CA PHE A 362 -15.94 -5.60 8.51
C PHE A 362 -15.06 -5.17 7.33
N TRP A 363 -13.76 -5.47 7.37
CA TRP A 363 -12.84 -5.10 6.29
C TRP A 363 -13.16 -5.81 4.98
N GLU A 364 -13.46 -7.09 5.01
CA GLU A 364 -13.84 -7.83 3.79
C GLU A 364 -15.06 -7.20 3.13
N TRP A 365 -16.05 -6.81 3.91
CA TRP A 365 -17.22 -6.11 3.40
C TRP A 365 -16.86 -4.74 2.80
N PHE A 366 -16.11 -3.91 3.54
CA PHE A 366 -15.68 -2.59 3.07
C PHE A 366 -14.83 -2.68 1.80
N TYR A 367 -13.86 -3.58 1.79
CA TYR A 367 -13.00 -3.79 0.63
C TYR A 367 -13.78 -4.24 -0.60
N ALA A 368 -14.74 -5.14 -0.45
CA ALA A 368 -15.58 -5.62 -1.53
C ALA A 368 -16.48 -4.51 -2.10
N VAL A 369 -17.05 -3.65 -1.25
CA VAL A 369 -17.82 -2.47 -1.67
C VAL A 369 -16.94 -1.48 -2.42
N MET A 370 -15.75 -1.18 -1.90
CA MET A 370 -14.80 -0.29 -2.55
C MET A 370 -14.37 -0.81 -3.93
N LYS A 371 -14.08 -2.11 -4.02
CA LYS A 371 -13.69 -2.76 -5.28
C LYS A 371 -14.83 -2.73 -6.30
N LEU A 372 -16.04 -3.09 -5.90
CA LEU A 372 -17.23 -3.03 -6.75
C LEU A 372 -17.45 -1.60 -7.30
N THR A 373 -17.35 -0.61 -6.43
CA THR A 373 -17.53 0.81 -6.80
C THR A 373 -16.46 1.27 -7.77
N ARG A 374 -15.21 0.92 -7.53
CA ARG A 374 -14.08 1.24 -8.44
C ARG A 374 -14.26 0.64 -9.82
N GLU A 375 -14.67 -0.62 -9.90
CA GLU A 375 -14.68 -1.40 -11.14
C GLU A 375 -15.95 -1.19 -11.98
N HIS A 376 -17.09 -0.98 -11.34
CA HIS A 376 -18.39 -0.98 -12.02
C HIS A 376 -19.28 0.23 -11.77
N LEU A 377 -19.06 0.98 -10.67
CA LEU A 377 -19.99 2.02 -10.23
C LEU A 377 -19.36 3.41 -10.15
N ARG A 378 -18.14 3.58 -10.60
CA ARG A 378 -17.34 4.79 -10.38
C ARG A 378 -18.04 6.06 -10.87
N GLY A 379 -18.58 6.06 -12.07
CA GLY A 379 -19.26 7.23 -12.64
C GLY A 379 -20.47 7.66 -11.81
N PRO A 380 -21.48 6.80 -11.65
CA PRO A 380 -22.65 7.10 -10.81
C PRO A 380 -22.30 7.43 -9.36
N TRP A 381 -21.24 6.83 -8.79
CA TRP A 381 -20.76 7.16 -7.47
C TRP A 381 -20.22 8.59 -7.37
N ILE A 382 -19.37 9.00 -8.31
CA ILE A 382 -18.80 10.36 -8.38
C ILE A 382 -19.92 11.41 -8.53
N ASP A 383 -20.94 11.12 -9.33
CA ASP A 383 -22.09 11.99 -9.55
C ASP A 383 -23.03 12.09 -8.32
N GLY A 384 -22.82 11.28 -7.31
CA GLY A 384 -23.70 11.25 -6.13
C GLY A 384 -25.00 10.46 -6.34
N ALA A 385 -25.11 9.70 -7.42
CA ALA A 385 -26.31 8.92 -7.74
C ALA A 385 -26.47 7.63 -6.91
N ILE A 386 -25.46 7.24 -6.17
CA ILE A 386 -25.48 6.07 -5.28
C ILE A 386 -25.44 6.52 -3.84
N MET A 387 -26.51 6.32 -3.09
CA MET A 387 -26.56 6.56 -1.66
C MET A 387 -25.66 5.58 -0.90
N GLY A 388 -25.72 4.32 -1.23
CA GLY A 388 -24.80 3.25 -0.85
C GLY A 388 -24.83 2.84 0.61
N PHE A 389 -24.34 3.70 1.48
CA PHE A 389 -24.16 3.43 2.91
C PHE A 389 -25.41 3.80 3.72
N ILE A 390 -26.47 3.01 3.56
CA ILE A 390 -27.73 3.16 4.26
C ILE A 390 -28.27 1.79 4.66
N ARG A 391 -28.82 1.66 5.87
CA ARG A 391 -29.45 0.43 6.34
C ARG A 391 -30.74 0.15 5.58
N LYS A 392 -31.10 -1.13 5.46
CA LYS A 392 -32.33 -1.57 4.82
C LYS A 392 -33.55 -0.82 5.40
N LYS A 393 -33.70 -0.83 6.72
CA LYS A 393 -34.82 -0.18 7.40
C LYS A 393 -34.87 1.34 7.14
N GLN A 394 -33.74 2.03 7.17
CA GLN A 394 -33.67 3.46 6.86
C GLN A 394 -34.06 3.75 5.40
N ALA A 395 -33.65 2.90 4.47
CA ALA A 395 -34.06 3.03 3.07
C ALA A 395 -35.56 2.84 2.89
N GLU A 396 -36.15 1.86 3.59
CA GLU A 396 -37.60 1.64 3.63
C GLU A 396 -38.33 2.87 4.22
N GLU A 397 -37.84 3.42 5.33
CA GLU A 397 -38.40 4.63 5.95
C GLU A 397 -38.34 5.85 5.04
N LEU A 398 -37.20 6.07 4.35
CA LEU A 398 -37.07 7.18 3.40
C LEU A 398 -38.02 7.06 2.21
N LEU A 399 -38.14 5.86 1.66
CA LEU A 399 -38.96 5.61 0.48
C LEU A 399 -40.44 5.55 0.79
N SER A 400 -40.86 5.23 2.04
CA SER A 400 -42.28 5.12 2.43
C SER A 400 -43.08 6.39 2.21
N THR A 401 -42.43 7.55 2.16
CA THR A 401 -43.05 8.87 1.92
C THR A 401 -42.94 9.34 0.47
N CYS A 402 -42.34 8.56 -0.39
CA CYS A 402 -42.06 8.92 -1.79
C CYS A 402 -43.13 8.40 -2.74
N ALA A 403 -43.20 9.00 -3.93
CA ALA A 403 -44.12 8.58 -4.98
C ALA A 403 -43.73 7.22 -5.58
N ASN A 404 -44.69 6.55 -6.23
CA ASN A 404 -44.43 5.33 -6.99
C ASN A 404 -43.31 5.52 -8.04
N GLY A 405 -42.43 4.56 -8.12
CA GLY A 405 -41.28 4.57 -9.05
C GLY A 405 -40.05 5.33 -8.55
N VAL A 406 -40.11 5.97 -7.38
CA VAL A 406 -38.91 6.53 -6.75
C VAL A 406 -38.05 5.38 -6.22
N PHE A 407 -36.74 5.43 -6.52
CA PHE A 407 -35.80 4.40 -6.15
C PHE A 407 -34.50 4.97 -5.58
N LEU A 408 -33.77 4.15 -4.85
CA LEU A 408 -32.42 4.44 -4.41
C LEU A 408 -31.51 3.20 -4.55
N LEU A 409 -30.20 3.45 -4.54
CA LEU A 409 -29.17 2.42 -4.63
C LEU A 409 -28.44 2.32 -3.30
N ARG A 410 -28.36 1.11 -2.74
CA ARG A 410 -27.66 0.83 -1.49
C ARG A 410 -26.74 -0.37 -1.61
N PHE A 411 -25.65 -0.38 -0.84
CA PHE A 411 -24.78 -1.55 -0.74
C PHE A 411 -25.44 -2.64 0.11
N SER A 412 -25.31 -3.88 -0.33
CA SER A 412 -25.88 -5.04 0.39
C SER A 412 -25.16 -5.31 1.70
N ASP A 413 -25.91 -5.69 2.72
CA ASP A 413 -25.40 -6.18 3.99
C ASP A 413 -25.19 -7.70 4.01
N SER A 414 -25.79 -8.43 3.08
CA SER A 414 -25.76 -9.89 3.02
C SER A 414 -24.79 -10.47 2.00
N GLU A 415 -24.47 -9.69 0.95
CA GLU A 415 -23.58 -10.10 -0.12
C GLU A 415 -22.30 -9.28 -0.12
N LEU A 416 -21.15 -9.93 -0.27
CA LEU A 416 -19.89 -9.26 -0.44
C LEU A 416 -19.82 -8.58 -1.82
N GLY A 417 -19.69 -7.24 -1.81
CA GLY A 417 -19.62 -6.48 -3.04
C GLY A 417 -20.90 -6.53 -3.86
N GLY A 418 -22.04 -6.33 -3.21
CA GLY A 418 -23.35 -6.24 -3.83
C GLY A 418 -23.95 -4.85 -3.71
N VAL A 419 -24.67 -4.42 -4.75
CA VAL A 419 -25.53 -3.22 -4.73
C VAL A 419 -26.94 -3.64 -5.08
N THR A 420 -27.92 -3.13 -4.33
CA THR A 420 -29.34 -3.38 -4.54
C THR A 420 -30.11 -2.12 -4.85
N ILE A 421 -31.18 -2.27 -5.59
CA ILE A 421 -32.14 -1.20 -5.91
C ILE A 421 -33.33 -1.37 -4.97
N ALA A 422 -33.66 -0.34 -4.23
CA ALA A 422 -34.87 -0.22 -3.45
C ALA A 422 -35.81 0.77 -4.14
N TRP A 423 -37.10 0.45 -4.28
CA TRP A 423 -38.04 1.34 -4.96
C TRP A 423 -39.45 1.26 -4.37
N VAL A 424 -40.26 2.27 -4.64
CA VAL A 424 -41.67 2.37 -4.23
C VAL A 424 -42.54 1.76 -5.31
N GLY A 425 -43.37 0.80 -4.93
CA GLY A 425 -44.38 0.17 -5.77
C GLY A 425 -45.69 0.92 -5.84
N GLU A 426 -46.65 0.37 -6.62
CA GLU A 426 -47.95 1.01 -6.91
C GLU A 426 -48.83 1.21 -5.66
N GLN A 427 -48.72 0.36 -4.65
CA GLN A 427 -49.49 0.43 -3.39
C GLN A 427 -48.69 1.08 -2.26
N ALA A 428 -47.67 1.89 -2.59
CA ALA A 428 -46.77 2.54 -1.67
C ALA A 428 -45.91 1.56 -0.81
N GLU A 429 -45.84 0.29 -1.21
CA GLU A 429 -44.94 -0.67 -0.61
C GLU A 429 -43.50 -0.48 -1.14
N VAL A 430 -42.51 -0.79 -0.32
CA VAL A 430 -41.11 -0.67 -0.69
C VAL A 430 -40.53 -2.06 -1.01
N PHE A 431 -40.01 -2.19 -2.21
CA PHE A 431 -39.38 -3.41 -2.70
C PHE A 431 -37.86 -3.26 -2.76
N MET A 432 -37.17 -4.39 -2.68
CA MET A 432 -35.73 -4.46 -2.87
C MET A 432 -35.38 -5.62 -3.80
N LEU A 433 -34.60 -5.34 -4.83
CA LEU A 433 -34.03 -6.38 -5.69
C LEU A 433 -32.97 -7.17 -4.94
N GLN A 434 -32.72 -8.42 -5.39
CA GLN A 434 -31.52 -9.11 -5.00
C GLN A 434 -30.28 -8.31 -5.42
N PRO A 435 -29.22 -8.33 -4.60
CA PRO A 435 -28.02 -7.55 -4.90
C PRO A 435 -27.37 -7.97 -6.21
N PHE A 436 -26.98 -6.99 -7.00
CA PHE A 436 -26.11 -7.17 -8.16
C PHE A 436 -24.65 -7.14 -7.70
N THR A 437 -23.90 -8.11 -8.17
CA THR A 437 -22.47 -8.27 -7.89
C THR A 437 -21.62 -7.95 -9.11
N SER A 438 -20.29 -8.01 -8.95
CA SER A 438 -19.35 -7.86 -10.06
C SER A 438 -19.61 -8.81 -11.24
N LYS A 439 -20.11 -10.02 -10.96
CA LYS A 439 -20.49 -10.99 -12.01
C LYS A 439 -21.65 -10.52 -12.86
N ASP A 440 -22.63 -9.88 -12.23
CA ASP A 440 -23.80 -9.33 -12.90
C ASP A 440 -23.42 -8.12 -13.78
N PHE A 441 -22.53 -7.26 -13.28
CA PHE A 441 -22.06 -6.09 -14.01
C PHE A 441 -21.08 -6.42 -15.15
N ALA A 442 -20.42 -7.57 -15.10
CA ALA A 442 -19.64 -8.07 -16.22
C ALA A 442 -20.53 -8.42 -17.44
N ILE A 443 -21.80 -8.72 -17.21
CA ILE A 443 -22.77 -9.02 -18.27
C ILE A 443 -23.47 -7.74 -18.74
N ARG A 444 -23.98 -6.92 -17.80
CA ARG A 444 -24.75 -5.71 -18.09
C ARG A 444 -24.52 -4.64 -17.04
N SER A 445 -24.23 -3.41 -17.46
CA SER A 445 -23.92 -2.31 -16.57
C SER A 445 -25.09 -1.95 -15.63
N LEU A 446 -24.80 -1.29 -14.51
CA LEU A 446 -25.84 -0.79 -13.59
C LEU A 446 -26.81 0.15 -14.32
N ALA A 447 -26.30 1.09 -15.09
CA ALA A 447 -27.11 2.07 -15.80
C ALA A 447 -28.07 1.40 -16.79
N ASP A 448 -27.58 0.43 -17.56
CA ASP A 448 -28.42 -0.32 -18.51
C ASP A 448 -29.49 -1.14 -17.79
N ARG A 449 -29.18 -1.73 -16.64
CA ARG A 449 -30.17 -2.45 -15.81
C ARG A 449 -31.25 -1.51 -15.27
N ILE A 450 -30.88 -0.29 -14.87
CA ILE A 450 -31.84 0.74 -14.45
C ILE A 450 -32.71 1.18 -15.63
N SER A 451 -32.14 1.35 -16.82
CA SER A 451 -32.87 1.67 -18.04
C SER A 451 -33.90 0.60 -18.39
N ASP A 452 -33.55 -0.69 -18.25
CA ASP A 452 -34.43 -1.81 -18.55
C ASP A 452 -35.66 -1.91 -17.62
N LEU A 453 -35.52 -1.44 -16.38
CA LEU A 453 -36.58 -1.49 -15.36
C LEU A 453 -37.51 -0.28 -15.52
N GLN A 454 -38.60 -0.46 -16.28
CA GLN A 454 -39.54 0.63 -16.62
C GLN A 454 -40.31 1.20 -15.43
N HIS A 455 -40.50 0.40 -14.36
CA HIS A 455 -41.15 0.86 -13.13
C HIS A 455 -40.27 1.79 -12.28
N LEU A 456 -38.97 1.89 -12.57
CA LEU A 456 -38.09 2.90 -11.97
C LEU A 456 -38.23 4.21 -12.73
N VAL A 457 -38.66 5.27 -12.04
CA VAL A 457 -38.95 6.58 -12.66
C VAL A 457 -37.94 7.62 -12.24
N SER A 458 -37.76 7.82 -10.94
CA SER A 458 -36.89 8.85 -10.38
C SER A 458 -35.97 8.31 -9.30
N LEU A 459 -34.70 8.74 -9.38
CA LEU A 459 -33.75 8.52 -8.29
C LEU A 459 -34.11 9.42 -7.11
N PHE A 460 -34.12 8.87 -5.92
CA PHE A 460 -34.38 9.62 -4.70
C PHE A 460 -33.50 10.89 -4.59
N PRO A 461 -34.05 12.07 -4.22
CA PRO A 461 -35.47 12.28 -3.83
C PRO A 461 -36.44 12.37 -5.00
N ASP A 462 -36.06 12.91 -6.17
CA ASP A 462 -36.96 13.18 -7.31
C ASP A 462 -36.22 13.41 -8.65
N VAL A 463 -34.98 12.95 -8.77
CA VAL A 463 -34.18 13.12 -9.99
C VAL A 463 -34.59 12.09 -11.06
N PRO A 464 -35.05 12.49 -12.26
CA PRO A 464 -35.37 11.56 -13.33
C PRO A 464 -34.20 10.60 -13.62
N LYS A 465 -34.50 9.32 -13.81
CA LYS A 465 -33.43 8.31 -14.02
C LYS A 465 -32.58 8.58 -15.25
N GLU A 466 -33.17 9.14 -16.29
CA GLU A 466 -32.46 9.53 -17.52
C GLU A 466 -31.46 10.66 -17.27
N GLN A 467 -31.77 11.58 -16.38
CA GLN A 467 -30.85 12.64 -15.95
C GLN A 467 -29.70 12.08 -15.13
N ALA A 468 -29.98 11.15 -14.21
CA ALA A 468 -28.99 10.57 -13.32
C ALA A 468 -28.07 9.57 -14.02
N PHE A 469 -28.61 8.74 -14.90
CA PHE A 469 -27.89 7.59 -15.49
C PHE A 469 -27.77 7.62 -17.01
N GLY A 470 -28.49 8.50 -17.70
CA GLY A 470 -28.57 8.49 -19.17
C GLY A 470 -27.23 8.56 -19.91
N LYS A 471 -26.28 9.33 -19.37
CA LYS A 471 -24.91 9.41 -19.93
C LYS A 471 -24.10 8.11 -19.82
N TYR A 472 -24.55 7.17 -19.01
CA TYR A 472 -23.93 5.87 -18.81
C TYR A 472 -24.64 4.74 -19.55
N TYR A 473 -25.76 5.03 -20.24
CA TYR A 473 -26.45 4.02 -21.04
C TYR A 473 -25.59 3.61 -22.21
N THR A 474 -25.61 2.33 -22.53
CA THR A 474 -24.95 1.83 -23.73
C THR A 474 -25.72 2.38 -24.97
N PRO A 475 -25.05 3.07 -25.89
CA PRO A 475 -25.71 3.60 -27.10
C PRO A 475 -26.38 2.48 -27.88
N TYR A 476 -27.65 2.68 -28.20
CA TYR A 476 -28.37 1.78 -29.10
C TYR A 476 -27.92 2.05 -30.54
N THR A 477 -27.20 1.11 -31.11
CA THR A 477 -26.81 1.16 -32.53
C THR A 477 -27.87 0.43 -33.34
N GLU A 478 -28.80 1.20 -33.95
CA GLU A 478 -29.93 0.70 -34.73
C GLU A 478 -29.51 0.00 -36.03
N ASN A 479 -28.28 0.09 -36.47
CA ASN A 479 -27.82 -0.34 -37.78
C ASN A 479 -26.51 -1.12 -37.81
N GLN A 480 -26.43 -2.24 -37.08
CA GLN A 480 -25.49 -3.28 -37.50
C GLN A 480 -26.16 -4.66 -37.38
N PRO A 481 -26.37 -5.38 -38.47
CA PRO A 481 -26.56 -6.81 -38.38
C PRO A 481 -25.27 -7.37 -37.79
N THR A 482 -25.29 -7.65 -36.47
CA THR A 482 -24.17 -8.17 -35.76
C THR A 482 -23.95 -9.65 -36.09
N THR A 483 -23.69 -9.91 -37.35
CA THR A 483 -23.21 -11.21 -37.81
C THR A 483 -21.70 -11.10 -38.05
N SER A 484 -20.93 -11.45 -37.07
CA SER A 484 -19.54 -11.84 -37.31
C SER A 484 -19.53 -13.36 -37.42
N ASN A 485 -19.15 -13.87 -38.56
CA ASN A 485 -19.08 -15.31 -38.86
C ASN A 485 -20.39 -16.10 -38.67
N GLY A 486 -21.56 -15.52 -38.99
CA GLY A 486 -22.84 -16.21 -38.90
C GLY A 486 -23.49 -16.27 -37.51
N TYR A 487 -22.88 -15.63 -36.51
CA TYR A 487 -23.42 -15.57 -35.15
C TYR A 487 -24.05 -14.20 -34.86
N VAL A 488 -25.21 -14.21 -34.19
CA VAL A 488 -25.90 -13.02 -33.73
C VAL A 488 -25.56 -12.79 -32.25
N LYS A 489 -25.14 -11.57 -31.90
CA LYS A 489 -24.89 -11.21 -30.50
C LYS A 489 -26.20 -11.15 -29.73
N PRO A 490 -26.40 -11.94 -28.65
CA PRO A 490 -27.62 -11.89 -27.85
C PRO A 490 -27.74 -10.56 -27.11
N LEU A 491 -28.96 -9.99 -27.09
CA LEU A 491 -29.30 -8.85 -26.24
C LEU A 491 -29.86 -9.35 -24.92
N LEU A 492 -29.20 -8.97 -23.81
CA LEU A 492 -29.68 -9.29 -22.47
C LEU A 492 -30.46 -8.12 -21.91
N VAL A 493 -31.73 -8.34 -21.56
CA VAL A 493 -32.60 -7.34 -20.94
C VAL A 493 -32.93 -7.79 -19.50
N THR A 494 -32.85 -6.88 -18.54
CA THR A 494 -33.19 -7.15 -17.15
C THR A 494 -34.72 -7.18 -16.99
N HIS A 495 -35.25 -8.25 -16.40
CA HIS A 495 -36.66 -8.43 -16.15
C HIS A 495 -36.90 -8.87 -14.71
N VAL A 496 -37.92 -8.30 -14.06
CA VAL A 496 -38.37 -8.69 -12.70
C VAL A 496 -39.64 -9.53 -12.84
N PRO A 497 -39.62 -10.83 -12.48
CA PRO A 497 -40.80 -11.70 -12.55
C PRO A 497 -41.95 -11.17 -11.67
N GLY A 498 -43.17 -11.21 -12.19
CA GLY A 498 -44.37 -10.78 -11.46
C GLY A 498 -44.77 -9.30 -11.65
N TRP A 499 -43.95 -8.50 -12.31
CA TRP A 499 -44.23 -7.12 -12.67
C TRP A 499 -44.57 -7.00 -14.16
N GLY A 500 -45.68 -7.59 -14.55
CA GLY A 500 -46.32 -7.35 -15.83
C GLY A 500 -47.57 -6.51 -15.60
N GLY A 501 -47.52 -5.22 -15.85
CA GLY A 501 -48.73 -4.44 -16.02
C GLY A 501 -49.56 -5.01 -17.19
N PRO A 502 -50.87 -4.71 -17.28
CA PRO A 502 -51.73 -5.25 -18.33
C PRO A 502 -51.13 -4.94 -19.69
N ALA A 503 -51.03 -5.94 -20.53
CA ALA A 503 -50.45 -5.88 -21.84
C ALA A 503 -51.10 -4.74 -22.66
N GLY A 504 -50.45 -3.58 -22.66
CA GLY A 504 -50.69 -2.51 -23.60
C GLY A 504 -50.05 -2.93 -24.92
N SER A 505 -50.88 -3.33 -25.85
CA SER A 505 -50.61 -3.60 -27.23
C SER A 505 -49.57 -2.68 -27.83
N LEU A 506 -48.40 -3.20 -28.16
CA LEU A 506 -47.56 -2.71 -29.26
C LEU A 506 -46.95 -3.89 -30.03
N GLY A 507 -47.37 -3.99 -31.24
CA GLY A 507 -46.72 -4.56 -32.42
C GLY A 507 -46.18 -5.98 -32.34
N GLY A 508 -46.89 -6.90 -32.96
CA GLY A 508 -46.53 -8.30 -33.14
C GLY A 508 -45.09 -8.58 -33.59
N GLY A 509 -44.37 -9.22 -32.74
CA GLY A 509 -43.25 -10.06 -33.06
C GLY A 509 -43.47 -11.36 -32.34
N SER A 510 -44.06 -12.32 -33.02
CA SER A 510 -44.22 -13.70 -32.58
C SER A 510 -42.84 -14.30 -32.32
N TYR A 511 -42.51 -14.47 -31.05
CA TYR A 511 -41.38 -15.31 -30.68
C TYR A 511 -41.82 -16.78 -30.75
N PRO A 512 -41.06 -17.68 -31.41
CA PRO A 512 -41.35 -19.08 -31.36
C PRO A 512 -41.22 -19.56 -29.91
N SER A 513 -42.32 -20.09 -29.39
CA SER A 513 -42.34 -20.79 -28.10
C SER A 513 -41.36 -21.98 -28.15
N THR A 514 -40.33 -21.88 -27.39
CA THR A 514 -39.42 -22.99 -27.11
C THR A 514 -40.23 -24.07 -26.39
N PRO A 515 -40.18 -25.33 -26.82
CA PRO A 515 -40.86 -26.40 -26.09
C PRO A 515 -40.31 -26.52 -24.66
N GLN A 516 -41.19 -26.45 -23.70
CA GLN A 516 -40.90 -26.86 -22.34
C GLN A 516 -40.55 -28.33 -22.31
N ASN A 517 -39.26 -28.64 -22.39
CA ASN A 517 -38.79 -29.94 -21.91
C ASN A 517 -38.45 -29.80 -20.43
N MET A 518 -39.40 -30.27 -19.62
CA MET A 518 -39.15 -30.58 -18.23
C MET A 518 -38.08 -31.69 -18.14
N TYR A 519 -36.85 -31.27 -17.83
CA TYR A 519 -35.90 -32.14 -17.16
C TYR A 519 -35.60 -31.52 -15.81
N GLN A 520 -36.33 -32.03 -14.79
CA GLN A 520 -35.85 -31.93 -13.42
C GLN A 520 -34.63 -32.86 -13.30
N PRO A 521 -33.50 -32.41 -12.83
CA PRO A 521 -32.49 -33.32 -12.32
C PRO A 521 -32.99 -33.88 -10.96
N GLN A 522 -33.38 -35.12 -10.95
CA GLN A 522 -33.59 -35.88 -9.73
C GLN A 522 -32.24 -35.99 -9.01
N SER A 523 -32.22 -35.56 -7.76
CA SER A 523 -31.16 -35.89 -6.82
C SER A 523 -31.06 -37.40 -6.67
N PRO A 524 -29.85 -37.99 -6.64
CA PRO A 524 -29.73 -39.40 -6.37
C PRO A 524 -30.04 -39.67 -4.89
N ASP A 525 -30.98 -40.58 -4.69
CA ASP A 525 -31.37 -41.16 -3.41
C ASP A 525 -30.19 -41.94 -2.79
N PRO A 526 -29.85 -41.77 -1.50
CA PRO A 526 -28.76 -42.49 -0.87
C PRO A 526 -29.28 -43.79 -0.24
N SER A 527 -29.54 -44.78 -1.06
CA SER A 527 -29.65 -46.16 -0.57
C SER A 527 -29.70 -47.18 -1.72
N VAL A 528 -28.55 -47.62 -2.18
CA VAL A 528 -28.35 -49.03 -2.62
C VAL A 528 -26.86 -49.35 -2.48
N THR A 529 -26.56 -50.09 -1.44
CA THR A 529 -25.38 -50.94 -1.34
C THR A 529 -25.43 -52.02 -2.40
N ARG A 530 -24.33 -52.14 -3.18
CA ARG A 530 -23.93 -53.44 -3.75
C ARG A 530 -22.45 -53.42 -4.17
N ASP A 531 -21.76 -54.22 -3.40
CA ASP A 531 -20.68 -55.14 -3.74
C ASP A 531 -19.70 -54.85 -4.86
N THR A 532 -18.47 -54.78 -4.40
CA THR A 532 -17.23 -54.98 -5.17
C THR A 532 -17.17 -56.35 -5.83
N PRO A 533 -16.40 -56.50 -6.92
CA PRO A 533 -15.22 -57.31 -6.73
C PRO A 533 -13.93 -56.67 -7.20
N SER A 534 -12.94 -56.95 -6.39
CA SER A 534 -11.53 -56.73 -6.65
C SER A 534 -11.07 -57.58 -7.84
N VAL A 535 -10.24 -57.02 -8.69
CA VAL A 535 -9.18 -57.82 -9.37
C VAL A 535 -7.89 -57.00 -9.33
N ALA A 536 -6.94 -57.73 -8.80
CA ALA A 536 -5.56 -57.34 -8.66
C ALA A 536 -4.77 -57.45 -9.97
N SER A 537 -3.63 -56.76 -9.96
CA SER A 537 -2.37 -57.04 -10.61
C SER A 537 -2.25 -56.89 -12.12
N ALA A 538 -1.32 -56.06 -12.49
CA ALA A 538 -0.07 -56.53 -13.12
C ALA A 538 0.99 -55.42 -13.14
N VAL A 539 2.06 -55.79 -12.52
CA VAL A 539 3.39 -55.23 -12.59
C VAL A 539 3.95 -55.49 -14.01
N SER A 540 4.63 -54.54 -14.58
CA SER A 540 5.90 -54.89 -15.24
C SER A 540 6.76 -53.66 -15.48
N ASP A 541 7.91 -53.78 -14.91
CA ASP A 541 9.22 -53.17 -15.15
C ASP A 541 9.50 -52.86 -16.63
N SER A 542 10.20 -51.76 -16.83
CA SER A 542 11.47 -51.82 -17.56
C SER A 542 12.33 -50.63 -17.25
N VAL A 543 13.41 -50.99 -16.62
CA VAL A 543 14.69 -50.32 -16.41
C VAL A 543 15.43 -50.24 -17.75
N SER A 544 16.16 -49.19 -17.98
CA SER A 544 17.56 -49.12 -18.46
C SER A 544 17.85 -47.70 -18.88
N SER A 545 18.69 -47.02 -18.15
CA SER A 545 20.17 -46.99 -18.13
C SER A 545 20.79 -46.42 -19.42
N LEU A 546 21.58 -45.42 -19.19
CA LEU A 546 22.96 -45.20 -19.55
C LEU A 546 23.25 -43.70 -19.61
N THR A 547 23.91 -43.16 -18.63
CA THR A 547 25.38 -43.07 -18.41
C THR A 547 26.15 -42.43 -19.56
N THR A 548 26.91 -41.43 -19.16
CA THR A 548 28.29 -41.12 -19.54
C THR A 548 28.48 -39.86 -20.35
N VAL A 549 29.10 -38.95 -19.74
CA VAL A 549 30.52 -38.53 -19.67
C VAL A 549 30.82 -37.22 -20.39
N MET A 550 31.25 -36.29 -19.57
CA MET A 550 32.53 -35.56 -19.56
C MET A 550 32.86 -34.54 -20.65
N GLU A 551 33.34 -33.44 -20.10
CA GLU A 551 34.44 -32.55 -20.48
C GLU A 551 34.28 -31.61 -21.68
N LEU A 552 34.18 -30.36 -21.39
CA LEU A 552 35.25 -29.35 -21.38
C LEU A 552 34.71 -28.04 -20.81
#